data_6f0e42c8b502878c157b71c531ace1b6
#
_entry.id   6f0e42c8b502878c157b71c531ace1b6
#
_cell.length_a   1.000
_cell.length_b   1.000
_cell.length_c   1.000
_cell.angle_alpha   90.00
_cell.angle_beta   90.00
_cell.angle_gamma   90.00
#
_symmetry.space_group_name_H-M   'P 1'
#
loop_
_entity.id
_entity.type
_entity.pdbx_description
1 polymer ?
#
loop_
_entity_poly.entity_id
_entity_poly.type
_entity_poly.pdbx_seq_one_letter_code
_entity_poly.pdbx_strand_id
1 'polypeptide(L)'
;MGGTCRACRGQNMGELLGRCVTRQAQILRSHIPEGQIYVWSDMFDPHHNAHGNYYLVDGDFTGSWQHVPKYIVMAVWGGEPQEKNLRFFAEHGFRTLVACYYDADDLNEVKGWLQLARQVPNVRGFMYTPWQKKYSLLPAFGELLREGP
;
A
#
# COMPACT_ATOMS: atom_id res chain seq x y z
N MET A 1 5.99 5.84 -18.28
CA MET A 1 4.91 6.86 -18.30
C MET A 1 5.43 8.29 -18.18
N GLY A 2 6.38 8.62 -17.35
CA GLY A 2 6.72 10.00 -17.06
C GLY A 2 7.51 10.73 -18.15
N GLY A 3 8.63 10.21 -18.58
CA GLY A 3 9.53 10.91 -19.52
C GLY A 3 9.02 10.99 -20.95
N THR A 4 8.23 10.03 -21.39
CA THR A 4 7.70 9.94 -22.75
C THR A 4 6.38 10.67 -22.97
N CYS A 5 5.62 10.92 -21.91
CA CYS A 5 4.34 11.61 -21.98
C CYS A 5 4.55 13.12 -22.24
N ARG A 6 4.00 13.63 -23.35
CA ARG A 6 4.11 15.07 -23.71
C ARG A 6 3.57 15.98 -22.60
N ALA A 7 2.47 15.60 -21.93
CA ALA A 7 1.85 16.38 -20.87
C ALA A 7 2.61 16.32 -19.54
N CYS A 8 3.38 15.23 -19.29
CA CYS A 8 4.10 15.01 -18.03
C CYS A 8 5.58 15.39 -18.11
N ARG A 9 6.08 15.68 -19.31
CA ARG A 9 7.50 15.97 -19.53
C ARG A 9 7.95 17.18 -18.70
N GLY A 10 9.04 17.01 -17.96
CA GLY A 10 9.62 18.06 -17.11
C GLY A 10 8.90 18.29 -15.78
N GLN A 11 7.86 17.52 -15.46
CA GLN A 11 7.21 17.57 -14.16
C GLN A 11 7.87 16.60 -13.17
N ASN A 12 7.79 16.92 -11.85
CA ASN A 12 8.16 15.99 -10.80
C ASN A 12 7.17 14.82 -10.77
N MET A 13 7.66 13.60 -10.95
CA MET A 13 6.80 12.41 -11.09
C MET A 13 6.13 12.02 -9.77
N GLY A 14 6.80 12.17 -8.64
CA GLY A 14 6.21 11.92 -7.33
C GLY A 14 5.04 12.86 -7.05
N GLU A 15 5.22 14.15 -7.31
CA GLU A 15 4.14 15.13 -7.20
C GLU A 15 3.00 14.84 -8.16
N LEU A 16 3.30 14.51 -9.41
CA LEU A 16 2.29 14.21 -10.42
C LEU A 16 1.44 13.00 -10.03
N LEU A 17 2.07 11.93 -9.54
CA LEU A 17 1.38 10.75 -9.04
C LEU A 17 0.47 11.10 -7.85
N GLY A 18 1.01 11.82 -6.87
CA GLY A 18 0.25 12.24 -5.70
C GLY A 18 -0.96 13.09 -6.05
N ARG A 19 -0.81 14.06 -6.96
CA ARG A 19 -1.94 14.89 -7.45
C ARG A 19 -2.98 14.06 -8.20
N CYS A 20 -2.55 13.10 -9.01
CA CYS A 20 -3.46 12.21 -9.74
C CYS A 20 -4.32 11.39 -8.77
N VAL A 21 -3.69 10.73 -7.80
CA VAL A 21 -4.40 9.95 -6.78
C VAL A 21 -5.29 10.82 -5.91
N THR A 22 -4.83 12.01 -5.53
CA THR A 22 -5.66 12.99 -4.79
C THR A 22 -6.91 13.36 -5.57
N ARG A 23 -6.79 13.60 -6.88
CA ARG A 23 -7.94 13.93 -7.71
C ARG A 23 -8.93 12.77 -7.82
N GLN A 24 -8.45 11.55 -7.99
CA GLN A 24 -9.30 10.35 -7.98
C GLN A 24 -10.01 10.17 -6.63
N ALA A 25 -9.29 10.36 -5.53
CA ALA A 25 -9.87 10.28 -4.19
C ALA A 25 -10.96 11.34 -3.95
N GLN A 26 -10.79 12.56 -4.44
CA GLN A 26 -11.80 13.62 -4.39
C GLN A 26 -13.08 13.25 -5.17
N ILE A 27 -12.91 12.67 -6.38
CA ILE A 27 -14.04 12.20 -7.18
C ILE A 27 -14.78 11.08 -6.44
N LEU A 28 -14.07 10.07 -5.91
CA LEU A 28 -14.69 9.00 -5.15
C LEU A 28 -15.45 9.54 -3.93
N ARG A 29 -14.87 10.49 -3.19
CA ARG A 29 -15.51 11.12 -2.04
C ARG A 29 -16.79 11.89 -2.39
N SER A 30 -16.87 12.48 -3.57
CA SER A 30 -18.08 13.18 -3.99
C SER A 30 -19.25 12.23 -4.27
N HIS A 31 -18.97 10.97 -4.56
CA HIS A 31 -19.99 9.94 -4.81
C HIS A 31 -20.23 9.02 -3.61
N ILE A 32 -19.20 8.77 -2.81
CA ILE A 32 -19.22 7.87 -1.64
C ILE A 32 -18.53 8.60 -0.48
N PRO A 33 -19.20 9.56 0.18
CA PRO A 33 -18.58 10.42 1.19
C PRO A 33 -17.96 9.65 2.37
N GLU A 34 -18.61 8.57 2.82
CA GLU A 34 -18.18 7.74 3.95
C GLU A 34 -17.31 6.54 3.54
N GLY A 35 -17.05 6.37 2.23
CA GLY A 35 -16.23 5.26 1.72
C GLY A 35 -14.79 5.35 2.17
N GLN A 36 -14.20 4.21 2.55
CA GLN A 36 -12.76 4.11 2.78
C GLN A 36 -12.05 3.97 1.42
N ILE A 37 -10.99 4.74 1.23
CA ILE A 37 -10.18 4.72 0.00
C ILE A 37 -8.86 4.06 0.32
N TYR A 38 -8.55 3.01 -0.41
CA TYR A 38 -7.30 2.25 -0.30
C TYR A 38 -6.48 2.45 -1.56
N VAL A 39 -5.17 2.58 -1.39
CA VAL A 39 -4.21 2.67 -2.50
C VAL A 39 -3.04 1.73 -2.20
N TRP A 40 -2.60 0.98 -3.18
CA TRP A 40 -1.37 0.18 -3.08
C TRP A 40 -0.20 1.08 -2.74
N SER A 41 0.57 0.68 -1.73
CA SER A 41 1.58 1.52 -1.12
C SER A 41 2.87 1.67 -1.91
N ASP A 42 3.16 0.73 -2.80
CA ASP A 42 4.49 0.55 -3.40
C ASP A 42 5.05 1.80 -4.07
N MET A 43 4.23 2.53 -4.83
CA MET A 43 4.65 3.76 -5.51
C MET A 43 4.75 4.99 -4.58
N PHE A 44 4.38 4.82 -3.31
CA PHE A 44 4.47 5.82 -2.25
C PHE A 44 5.49 5.43 -1.17
N ASP A 45 6.14 4.28 -1.31
CA ASP A 45 7.06 3.72 -0.33
C ASP A 45 8.51 3.78 -0.84
N PRO A 46 9.38 4.59 -0.22
CA PRO A 46 10.78 4.69 -0.63
C PRO A 46 11.58 3.41 -0.39
N HIS A 47 11.05 2.49 0.43
CA HIS A 47 11.64 1.17 0.66
C HIS A 47 11.14 0.12 -0.33
N HIS A 48 10.21 0.49 -1.22
CA HIS A 48 9.65 -0.37 -2.24
C HIS A 48 9.87 0.23 -3.63
N ASN A 49 8.92 0.99 -4.18
CA ASN A 49 8.96 1.47 -5.57
C ASN A 49 9.01 3.00 -5.72
N ALA A 50 8.92 3.75 -4.62
CA ALA A 50 8.96 5.21 -4.68
C ALA A 50 10.40 5.74 -4.81
N HIS A 51 11.10 5.30 -5.84
CA HIS A 51 12.45 5.73 -6.19
C HIS A 51 12.61 5.74 -7.72
N GLY A 52 13.77 6.19 -8.20
CA GLY A 52 14.06 6.24 -9.64
C GLY A 52 14.35 4.88 -10.26
N ASN A 53 14.09 4.78 -11.56
CA ASN A 53 14.42 3.63 -12.39
C ASN A 53 13.79 2.30 -11.95
N TYR A 54 12.60 2.33 -11.34
CA TYR A 54 11.88 1.13 -11.01
C TYR A 54 11.08 0.62 -12.22
N TYR A 55 11.18 -0.67 -12.46
CA TYR A 55 10.44 -1.52 -13.41
C TYR A 55 9.41 -0.79 -14.30
N LEU A 56 9.71 -0.65 -15.59
CA LEU A 56 8.85 -0.01 -16.61
C LEU A 56 8.39 1.44 -16.29
N VAL A 57 8.94 2.05 -15.25
CA VAL A 57 8.65 3.44 -14.90
C VAL A 57 9.85 4.30 -15.28
N ASP A 58 9.58 5.26 -16.15
CA ASP A 58 10.54 6.31 -16.48
C ASP A 58 10.27 7.51 -15.56
N GLY A 59 11.18 7.75 -14.64
CA GLY A 59 11.09 8.82 -13.65
C GLY A 59 11.37 8.37 -12.22
N ASP A 60 11.30 9.30 -11.31
CA ASP A 60 11.51 9.12 -9.87
C ASP A 60 10.24 9.48 -9.11
N PHE A 61 9.74 8.54 -8.31
CA PHE A 61 8.55 8.72 -7.46
C PHE A 61 8.88 9.13 -6.02
N THR A 62 10.15 9.42 -5.72
CA THR A 62 10.55 9.91 -4.40
C THR A 62 9.70 11.12 -4.01
N GLY A 63 9.20 11.11 -2.77
CA GLY A 63 8.35 12.18 -2.25
C GLY A 63 6.86 12.09 -2.61
N SER A 64 6.43 11.12 -3.42
CA SER A 64 5.02 10.95 -3.83
C SER A 64 4.04 10.91 -2.65
N TRP A 65 4.44 10.32 -1.51
CA TRP A 65 3.64 10.22 -0.28
C TRP A 65 3.30 11.59 0.34
N GLN A 66 4.06 12.63 0.02
CA GLN A 66 3.82 14.00 0.53
C GLN A 66 2.62 14.67 -0.15
N HIS A 67 2.22 14.16 -1.30
CA HIS A 67 1.22 14.77 -2.18
C HIS A 67 -0.12 14.03 -2.18
N VAL A 68 -0.33 13.12 -1.22
CA VAL A 68 -1.61 12.41 -1.04
C VAL A 68 -2.24 12.70 0.32
N PRO A 69 -3.59 12.76 0.39
CA PRO A 69 -4.31 13.05 1.62
C PRO A 69 -4.14 11.92 2.66
N LYS A 70 -4.01 12.29 3.94
CA LYS A 70 -3.83 11.33 5.05
C LYS A 70 -5.07 10.48 5.37
N TYR A 71 -6.22 10.78 4.79
CA TYR A 71 -7.41 9.94 4.93
C TYR A 71 -7.35 8.69 4.03
N ILE A 72 -6.45 8.63 3.07
CA ILE A 72 -6.19 7.43 2.26
C ILE A 72 -5.48 6.39 3.13
N VAL A 73 -5.91 5.14 2.99
CA VAL A 73 -5.30 3.99 3.65
C VAL A 73 -4.29 3.36 2.70
N MET A 74 -3.05 3.24 3.12
CA MET A 74 -2.00 2.60 2.33
C MET A 74 -2.08 1.07 2.48
N ALA A 75 -2.35 0.37 1.38
CA ALA A 75 -2.31 -1.09 1.34
C ALA A 75 -0.86 -1.54 1.17
N VAL A 76 -0.21 -1.83 2.29
CA VAL A 76 1.18 -2.28 2.34
C VAL A 76 1.25 -3.75 1.97
N TRP A 77 2.15 -4.09 1.05
CA TRP A 77 2.31 -5.44 0.55
C TRP A 77 3.78 -5.81 0.34
N GLY A 78 4.03 -7.11 0.18
CA GLY A 78 5.34 -7.70 -0.02
C GLY A 78 5.32 -9.14 0.48
N GLY A 79 6.24 -9.98 0.05
CA GLY A 79 6.34 -11.36 0.51
C GLY A 79 6.72 -11.41 1.99
N GLU A 80 7.91 -10.96 2.32
CA GLU A 80 8.39 -10.96 3.70
C GLU A 80 7.91 -9.72 4.47
N PRO A 81 7.55 -9.89 5.77
CA PRO A 81 7.19 -8.78 6.65
C PRO A 81 8.35 -7.79 6.80
N GLN A 82 8.07 -6.52 6.52
CA GLN A 82 9.07 -5.48 6.61
C GLN A 82 8.59 -4.33 7.49
N GLU A 83 9.15 -4.23 8.68
CA GLU A 83 8.83 -3.21 9.67
C GLU A 83 8.99 -1.78 9.12
N LYS A 84 10.05 -1.55 8.37
CA LYS A 84 10.36 -0.24 7.80
C LYS A 84 9.24 0.34 6.93
N ASN A 85 8.53 -0.50 6.17
CA ASN A 85 7.43 -0.08 5.31
C ASN A 85 6.22 0.39 6.15
N LEU A 86 5.83 -0.38 7.16
CA LEU A 86 4.72 0.00 8.05
C LEU A 86 5.06 1.23 8.88
N ARG A 87 6.25 1.27 9.49
CA ARG A 87 6.71 2.42 10.29
C ARG A 87 6.77 3.69 9.46
N PHE A 88 7.29 3.60 8.25
CA PHE A 88 7.36 4.74 7.35
C PHE A 88 5.99 5.42 7.18
N PHE A 89 4.95 4.66 6.87
CA PHE A 89 3.61 5.24 6.70
C PHE A 89 2.99 5.73 8.01
N ALA A 90 3.21 5.00 9.12
CA ALA A 90 2.74 5.42 10.44
C ALA A 90 3.37 6.76 10.88
N GLU A 91 4.68 6.92 10.70
CA GLU A 91 5.42 8.15 11.01
C GLU A 91 4.99 9.34 10.14
N HIS A 92 4.55 9.05 8.92
CA HIS A 92 4.00 10.07 8.03
C HIS A 92 2.49 10.30 8.21
N GLY A 93 1.87 9.73 9.25
CA GLY A 93 0.48 9.96 9.62
C GLY A 93 -0.56 9.24 8.76
N PHE A 94 -0.17 8.20 8.04
CA PHE A 94 -1.10 7.35 7.29
C PHE A 94 -1.63 6.20 8.16
N ARG A 95 -2.83 5.75 7.81
CA ARG A 95 -3.35 4.45 8.21
C ARG A 95 -2.90 3.41 7.19
N THR A 96 -2.64 2.19 7.64
CA THR A 96 -2.23 1.09 6.78
C THR A 96 -3.19 -0.09 6.85
N LEU A 97 -3.31 -0.81 5.76
CA LEU A 97 -3.87 -2.15 5.65
C LEU A 97 -2.74 -3.06 5.18
N VAL A 98 -2.56 -4.21 5.78
CA VAL A 98 -1.51 -5.15 5.38
C VAL A 98 -2.06 -6.19 4.43
N ALA A 99 -1.60 -6.17 3.19
CA ALA A 99 -1.87 -7.21 2.21
C ALA A 99 -0.80 -8.31 2.35
N CYS A 100 -1.05 -9.25 3.25
CA CYS A 100 -0.02 -10.13 3.81
C CYS A 100 -0.03 -11.57 3.31
N TYR A 101 -1.00 -11.96 2.48
CA TYR A 101 -0.99 -13.26 1.82
C TYR A 101 -0.65 -13.10 0.35
N TYR A 102 0.22 -13.94 -0.17
CA TYR A 102 0.70 -13.86 -1.55
C TYR A 102 0.85 -15.24 -2.19
N ASP A 103 -0.28 -15.97 -2.28
CA ASP A 103 -0.36 -17.31 -2.87
C ASP A 103 0.63 -18.35 -2.31
N ALA A 104 1.07 -18.17 -1.06
CA ALA A 104 1.92 -19.11 -0.34
C ALA A 104 1.19 -20.43 -0.06
N ASP A 105 1.94 -21.47 0.27
CA ASP A 105 1.38 -22.77 0.63
C ASP A 105 1.02 -22.87 2.11
N ASP A 106 1.39 -21.88 2.90
CA ASP A 106 1.05 -21.74 4.33
C ASP A 106 0.79 -20.28 4.75
N LEU A 107 0.56 -20.05 6.05
CA LEU A 107 0.30 -18.73 6.63
C LEU A 107 1.48 -18.20 7.48
N ASN A 108 2.70 -18.69 7.30
CA ASN A 108 3.82 -18.29 8.14
C ASN A 108 4.19 -16.81 7.93
N GLU A 109 4.18 -16.32 6.71
CA GLU A 109 4.38 -14.91 6.41
C GLU A 109 3.28 -14.03 7.04
N VAL A 110 2.03 -14.50 7.00
CA VAL A 110 0.90 -13.80 7.63
C VAL A 110 1.11 -13.65 9.13
N LYS A 111 1.59 -14.70 9.81
CA LYS A 111 1.93 -14.63 11.25
C LYS A 111 3.03 -13.61 11.53
N GLY A 112 4.04 -13.54 10.68
CA GLY A 112 5.09 -12.52 10.77
C GLY A 112 4.53 -11.10 10.64
N TRP A 113 3.68 -10.86 9.67
CA TRP A 113 2.99 -9.57 9.52
C TRP A 113 2.10 -9.23 10.71
N LEU A 114 1.40 -10.20 11.28
CA LEU A 114 0.59 -10.01 12.48
C LEU A 114 1.44 -9.59 13.69
N GLN A 115 2.56 -10.25 13.92
CA GLN A 115 3.48 -9.89 15.00
C GLN A 115 4.04 -8.48 14.83
N LEU A 116 4.39 -8.13 13.62
CA LEU A 116 4.92 -6.82 13.29
C LEU A 116 3.88 -5.71 13.44
N ALA A 117 2.66 -5.95 12.97
CA ALA A 117 1.57 -4.98 13.04
C ALA A 117 1.18 -4.57 14.46
N ARG A 118 1.42 -5.45 15.45
CA ARG A 118 1.22 -5.12 16.87
C ARG A 118 2.14 -4.01 17.38
N GLN A 119 3.30 -3.89 16.77
CA GLN A 119 4.37 -2.98 17.20
C GLN A 119 4.31 -1.64 16.44
N VAL A 120 3.47 -1.54 15.42
CA VAL A 120 3.36 -0.37 14.57
C VAL A 120 1.96 0.25 14.72
N PRO A 121 1.84 1.54 15.05
CA PRO A 121 0.55 2.19 15.18
C PRO A 121 -0.14 2.35 13.82
N ASN A 122 -1.46 2.58 13.87
CA ASN A 122 -2.28 2.89 12.70
C ASN A 122 -2.50 1.76 11.69
N VAL A 123 -2.13 0.53 11.99
CA VAL A 123 -2.53 -0.65 11.21
C VAL A 123 -4.02 -0.90 11.46
N ARG A 124 -4.83 -0.96 10.39
CA ARG A 124 -6.30 -1.05 10.43
C ARG A 124 -6.85 -2.43 10.13
N GLY A 125 -6.02 -3.31 9.62
CA GLY A 125 -6.44 -4.67 9.30
C GLY A 125 -5.51 -5.35 8.30
N PHE A 126 -6.00 -6.49 7.84
CA PHE A 126 -5.25 -7.39 6.96
C PHE A 126 -6.11 -7.79 5.77
N MET A 127 -5.47 -8.04 4.64
CA MET A 127 -6.12 -8.42 3.41
C MET A 127 -5.50 -9.69 2.84
N TYR A 128 -6.36 -10.64 2.48
CA TYR A 128 -5.99 -11.84 1.75
C TYR A 128 -5.91 -11.52 0.25
N THR A 129 -4.75 -11.64 -0.36
CA THR A 129 -4.51 -11.17 -1.73
C THR A 129 -4.03 -12.29 -2.66
N PRO A 130 -4.93 -13.20 -3.10
CA PRO A 130 -4.52 -14.26 -4.04
C PRO A 130 -4.41 -13.71 -5.46
N TRP A 131 -3.29 -13.97 -6.11
CA TRP A 131 -3.05 -13.67 -7.52
C TRP A 131 -3.28 -14.89 -8.42
N GLN A 132 -3.10 -16.11 -7.87
CA GLN A 132 -3.24 -17.38 -8.55
C GLN A 132 -4.53 -18.12 -8.17
N LYS A 133 -5.51 -17.44 -7.60
CA LYS A 133 -6.78 -18.02 -7.14
C LYS A 133 -6.62 -19.10 -6.06
N LYS A 134 -5.58 -19.03 -5.24
CA LYS A 134 -5.37 -19.96 -4.12
C LYS A 134 -6.22 -19.54 -2.92
N TYR A 135 -7.47 -19.99 -2.87
CA TYR A 135 -8.42 -19.64 -1.80
C TYR A 135 -8.48 -20.66 -0.66
N SER A 136 -7.75 -21.77 -0.75
CA SER A 136 -7.80 -22.87 0.23
C SER A 136 -7.45 -22.46 1.66
N LEU A 137 -6.58 -21.48 1.82
CA LEU A 137 -6.16 -20.98 3.14
C LEU A 137 -7.02 -19.81 3.65
N LEU A 138 -8.01 -19.34 2.90
CA LEU A 138 -8.85 -18.22 3.32
C LEU A 138 -9.61 -18.45 4.64
N PRO A 139 -10.20 -19.65 4.90
CA PRO A 139 -10.81 -19.92 6.20
C PRO A 139 -9.79 -19.86 7.36
N ALA A 140 -8.64 -20.51 7.21
CA ALA A 140 -7.59 -20.51 8.23
C ALA A 140 -6.98 -19.10 8.45
N PHE A 141 -6.88 -18.29 7.38
CA PHE A 141 -6.52 -16.88 7.49
C PHE A 141 -7.52 -16.11 8.36
N GLY A 142 -8.83 -16.30 8.12
CA GLY A 142 -9.88 -15.66 8.91
C GLY A 142 -9.86 -16.10 10.38
N GLU A 143 -9.55 -17.35 10.67
CA GLU A 143 -9.38 -17.88 12.03
C GLU A 143 -8.18 -17.24 12.72
N LEU A 144 -7.04 -17.23 12.06
CA LEU A 144 -5.82 -16.61 12.57
C LEU A 144 -6.02 -15.14 12.96
N LEU A 145 -6.81 -14.40 12.18
CA LEU A 145 -7.12 -13.00 12.50
C LEU A 145 -8.10 -12.84 13.66
N ARG A 146 -9.01 -13.80 13.88
CA ARG A 146 -9.98 -13.78 15.00
C ARG A 146 -9.36 -14.15 16.34
N GLU A 147 -8.42 -15.08 16.34
CA GLU A 147 -7.68 -15.44 17.55
C GLU A 147 -6.85 -14.26 18.07
N GLY A 148 -6.78 -13.25 17.26
CA GLY A 148 -6.14 -12.01 17.59
C GLY A 148 -4.62 -12.14 17.65
N PRO A 149 -4.01 -11.00 17.69
CA PRO A 149 -2.62 -10.96 18.04
C PRO A 149 -2.41 -11.25 19.51
#